data_f23b291a298d3244962e19d89bc58604
#
_entry.id   f23b291a298d3244962e19d89bc58604
#
_cell.length_a   1.000
_cell.length_b   1.000
_cell.length_c   1.000
_cell.angle_alpha   90.00
_cell.angle_beta   90.00
_cell.angle_gamma   90.00
#
_symmetry.space_group_name_H-M   'P 1'
#
loop_
_entity.id
_entity.type
_entity.pdbx_description
1 polymer ?
#
loop_
_entity_poly.entity_id
_entity_poly.type
_entity_poly.pdbx_seq_one_letter_code
_entity_poly.pdbx_strand_id
1 'polypeptide(L)'
;MTGMGGTTPKLNNPVVVAHFNQSLWRQMIVITLLGFAIALIVTYLTKRAATAQGPEPYEPPVRRILRIGFGCLWIIAGLLQLQPEMPIGLPTQVVAPTIASAPGWLQHVVTIGTDAWLRHPIIAATGTVWLQLGLGLWLVAAKDGWWSRVAGWMSAGWALAIWVLGNGLGGLFVPPVSWMFGAPGATIYYVLAGVAIGVPVAWLERRNAASVAARATGVFLLFFALLQAWPGRGFWQGQSHGQTGQLSAMASTMSEANQPGILVSVQHWFSTVTLSASWLVNAIVVVGLGFTGFVFLLKRRRLFGPAVVVYVMLALADWILVQDLAIFGGVGTDVNSMIPSAIVVVAVWRFLVTTDEGAPEPVAIPADAISPTWRARTIASSVFAVMTAIGGVLMVAVGVLPGASAEAAIAAGSTVSPLGGTAPGFTLTNQDGHQVSLSSLRGKTVVLSFIDPVCTGDCPIEAQEMRAASDKLGNARVAFIAVNVNPLYRSVPALVAFNEAEGLTNWPAWNYLTGTPAQLERVWNDYGVAVEVTKGGSMVSHAEPIYIIDPTGRMTATWTVSTGSGSSSVLGESTVALIVAQVKAAA
;
A
#
# COMPACT_ATOMS: atom_id res chain seq x y z
N MET A 1 23.80 18.10 12.88
CA MET A 1 23.61 18.10 11.43
C MET A 1 22.10 18.16 11.23
N THR A 2 21.58 19.35 10.99
CA THR A 2 20.16 19.59 10.68
C THR A 2 19.96 19.13 9.25
N GLY A 3 19.22 18.03 9.08
CA GLY A 3 18.92 17.46 7.78
C GLY A 3 18.20 18.45 6.89
N MET A 4 18.65 18.55 5.64
CA MET A 4 17.89 19.17 4.57
C MET A 4 16.52 18.50 4.52
N GLY A 5 15.46 19.32 4.65
CA GLY A 5 14.11 18.81 4.75
C GLY A 5 13.67 18.16 3.47
N GLY A 6 13.71 16.84 3.42
CA GLY A 6 12.97 16.09 2.42
C GLY A 6 11.51 16.46 2.54
N THR A 7 10.93 17.00 1.47
CA THR A 7 9.49 17.31 1.43
C THR A 7 8.74 16.01 1.62
N THR A 8 7.98 15.90 2.72
CA THR A 8 7.09 14.75 2.93
C THR A 8 6.18 14.60 1.71
N PRO A 9 6.04 13.40 1.15
CA PRO A 9 5.19 13.18 -0.03
C PRO A 9 3.79 13.75 0.22
N LYS A 10 3.31 14.63 -0.65
CA LYS A 10 1.94 15.14 -0.54
C LYS A 10 0.99 14.05 -0.99
N LEU A 11 0.25 13.46 -0.04
CA LEU A 11 -0.72 12.39 -0.29
C LEU A 11 -1.72 12.75 -1.39
N ASN A 12 -2.19 13.98 -1.39
CA ASN A 12 -3.14 14.52 -2.36
C ASN A 12 -2.44 15.23 -3.51
N ASN A 13 -1.35 14.67 -4.04
CA ASN A 13 -0.74 15.22 -5.24
C ASN A 13 -1.76 15.17 -6.39
N PRO A 14 -2.17 16.33 -6.96
CA PRO A 14 -3.29 16.40 -7.90
C PRO A 14 -3.05 15.57 -9.18
N VAL A 15 -1.81 15.40 -9.61
CA VAL A 15 -1.46 14.60 -10.79
C VAL A 15 -1.67 13.12 -10.51
N VAL A 16 -1.19 12.62 -9.37
CA VAL A 16 -1.36 11.22 -8.97
C VAL A 16 -2.83 10.89 -8.76
N VAL A 17 -3.57 11.77 -8.07
CA VAL A 17 -5.02 11.62 -7.84
C VAL A 17 -5.79 11.62 -9.17
N ALA A 18 -5.48 12.53 -10.09
CA ALA A 18 -6.14 12.57 -11.40
C ALA A 18 -5.88 11.30 -12.21
N HIS A 19 -4.63 10.84 -12.29
CA HIS A 19 -4.27 9.61 -13.01
C HIS A 19 -4.90 8.37 -12.36
N PHE A 20 -4.92 8.29 -11.03
CA PHE A 20 -5.58 7.20 -10.31
C PHE A 20 -7.07 7.14 -10.62
N ASN A 21 -7.78 8.26 -10.49
CA ASN A 21 -9.20 8.35 -10.81
C ASN A 21 -9.49 8.02 -12.27
N GLN A 22 -8.70 8.56 -13.20
CA GLN A 22 -8.86 8.27 -14.63
C GLN A 22 -8.66 6.77 -14.93
N SER A 23 -7.66 6.16 -14.31
CA SER A 23 -7.39 4.72 -14.44
C SER A 23 -8.57 3.90 -13.92
N LEU A 24 -9.07 4.21 -12.71
CA LEU A 24 -10.24 3.55 -12.14
C LEU A 24 -11.49 3.67 -13.03
N TRP A 25 -11.80 4.87 -13.54
CA TRP A 25 -12.95 5.08 -14.42
C TRP A 25 -12.86 4.25 -15.70
N ARG A 26 -11.70 4.23 -16.36
CA ARG A 26 -11.48 3.40 -17.56
C ARG A 26 -11.68 1.93 -17.27
N GLN A 27 -11.09 1.45 -16.17
CA GLN A 27 -11.19 0.05 -15.74
C GLN A 27 -12.63 -0.30 -15.34
N MET A 28 -13.33 0.58 -14.63
CA MET A 28 -14.72 0.39 -14.24
C MET A 28 -15.65 0.23 -15.46
N ILE A 29 -15.45 1.05 -16.50
CA ILE A 29 -16.22 0.91 -17.76
C ILE A 29 -15.98 -0.47 -18.37
N VAL A 30 -14.73 -0.91 -18.48
CA VAL A 30 -14.38 -2.24 -19.04
C VAL A 30 -15.02 -3.36 -18.22
N ILE A 31 -14.89 -3.31 -16.89
CA ILE A 31 -15.44 -4.33 -15.97
C ILE A 31 -16.97 -4.35 -16.05
N THR A 32 -17.62 -3.18 -16.12
CA THR A 32 -19.08 -3.07 -16.25
C THR A 32 -19.56 -3.68 -17.57
N LEU A 33 -18.90 -3.38 -18.68
CA LEU A 33 -19.25 -3.94 -20.00
C LEU A 33 -19.06 -5.47 -20.02
N LEU A 34 -17.98 -5.98 -19.45
CA LEU A 34 -17.75 -7.42 -19.30
C LEU A 34 -18.82 -8.05 -18.40
N GLY A 35 -19.15 -7.42 -17.28
CA GLY A 35 -20.22 -7.88 -16.38
C GLY A 35 -21.58 -7.94 -17.08
N PHE A 36 -21.92 -6.92 -17.86
CA PHE A 36 -23.15 -6.89 -18.63
C PHE A 36 -23.18 -8.01 -19.69
N ALA A 37 -22.10 -8.20 -20.43
CA ALA A 37 -22.00 -9.29 -21.42
C ALA A 37 -22.16 -10.67 -20.77
N ILE A 38 -21.49 -10.90 -19.62
CA ILE A 38 -21.61 -12.12 -18.85
C ILE A 38 -23.06 -12.30 -18.37
N ALA A 39 -23.71 -11.26 -17.84
CA ALA A 39 -25.09 -11.31 -17.38
C ALA A 39 -26.08 -11.68 -18.52
N LEU A 40 -25.87 -11.16 -19.73
CA LEU A 40 -26.66 -11.53 -20.90
C LEU A 40 -26.48 -13.01 -21.27
N ILE A 41 -25.24 -13.49 -21.33
CA ILE A 41 -24.92 -14.90 -21.64
C ILE A 41 -25.61 -15.82 -20.62
N VAL A 42 -25.50 -15.47 -19.34
CA VAL A 42 -26.11 -16.23 -18.25
C VAL A 42 -27.62 -16.26 -18.33
N THR A 43 -28.23 -15.09 -18.56
CA THR A 43 -29.69 -15.00 -18.70
C THR A 43 -30.17 -15.87 -19.87
N TYR A 44 -29.41 -15.89 -20.96
CA TYR A 44 -29.70 -16.75 -22.10
C TYR A 44 -29.60 -18.25 -21.76
N LEU A 45 -28.48 -18.64 -21.11
CA LEU A 45 -28.25 -20.03 -20.71
C LEU A 45 -29.24 -20.52 -19.63
N THR A 46 -29.59 -19.65 -18.66
CA THR A 46 -30.57 -19.99 -17.62
C THR A 46 -32.00 -20.12 -18.15
N LYS A 47 -32.38 -19.29 -19.12
CA LYS A 47 -33.69 -19.44 -19.82
C LYS A 47 -33.80 -20.78 -20.55
N ARG A 48 -32.72 -21.28 -21.14
CA ARG A 48 -32.68 -22.60 -21.78
C ARG A 48 -32.72 -23.77 -20.80
N ALA A 49 -32.22 -23.59 -19.57
CA ALA A 49 -32.14 -24.62 -18.56
C ALA A 49 -33.30 -24.59 -17.55
N ALA A 50 -34.33 -23.76 -17.76
CA ALA A 50 -35.37 -23.45 -16.78
C ALA A 50 -36.32 -24.61 -16.40
N THR A 51 -36.23 -25.77 -17.03
CA THR A 51 -37.14 -26.91 -16.80
C THR A 51 -36.72 -27.92 -15.78
N ALA A 52 -35.50 -27.85 -15.25
CA ALA A 52 -34.98 -28.82 -14.27
C ALA A 52 -34.78 -28.19 -12.89
N GLN A 53 -35.70 -28.51 -11.96
CA GLN A 53 -35.54 -28.23 -10.54
C GLN A 53 -34.71 -29.37 -9.91
N GLY A 54 -33.64 -29.03 -9.23
CA GLY A 54 -32.81 -29.95 -8.46
C GLY A 54 -32.39 -29.33 -7.12
N PRO A 55 -31.94 -30.13 -6.15
CA PRO A 55 -31.50 -29.62 -4.85
C PRO A 55 -30.25 -28.72 -4.95
N GLU A 56 -30.16 -27.78 -4.01
CA GLU A 56 -28.92 -26.99 -3.83
C GLU A 56 -27.87 -27.82 -3.05
N PRO A 57 -26.56 -27.67 -3.36
CA PRO A 57 -25.51 -28.36 -2.60
C PRO A 57 -25.49 -27.92 -1.14
N TYR A 58 -25.24 -28.87 -0.25
CA TYR A 58 -25.08 -28.60 1.18
C TYR A 58 -23.77 -27.84 1.43
N GLU A 59 -23.86 -26.75 2.19
CA GLU A 59 -22.71 -26.00 2.65
C GLU A 59 -22.66 -26.03 4.19
N PRO A 60 -21.55 -26.53 4.81
CA PRO A 60 -21.41 -26.53 6.26
C PRO A 60 -21.53 -25.12 6.84
N PRO A 61 -22.23 -24.90 7.97
CA PRO A 61 -22.43 -23.57 8.56
C PRO A 61 -21.14 -22.81 8.82
N VAL A 62 -20.08 -23.50 9.29
CA VAL A 62 -18.76 -22.90 9.50
C VAL A 62 -18.19 -22.29 8.21
N ARG A 63 -18.26 -23.05 7.12
CA ARG A 63 -17.75 -22.60 5.82
C ARG A 63 -18.56 -21.41 5.29
N ARG A 64 -19.89 -21.47 5.43
CA ARG A 64 -20.78 -20.37 5.04
C ARG A 64 -20.48 -19.08 5.79
N ILE A 65 -20.28 -19.14 7.13
CA ILE A 65 -19.95 -17.98 7.96
C ILE A 65 -18.61 -17.38 7.50
N LEU A 66 -17.58 -18.20 7.34
CA LEU A 66 -16.26 -17.75 6.91
C LEU A 66 -16.33 -17.16 5.49
N ARG A 67 -16.97 -17.84 4.57
CA ARG A 67 -17.06 -17.42 3.16
C ARG A 67 -17.80 -16.09 3.01
N ILE A 68 -18.96 -15.94 3.64
CA ILE A 68 -19.74 -14.70 3.55
C ILE A 68 -19.04 -13.60 4.36
N GLY A 69 -18.61 -13.88 5.59
CA GLY A 69 -17.95 -12.89 6.44
C GLY A 69 -16.69 -12.32 5.79
N PHE A 70 -15.76 -13.19 5.38
CA PHE A 70 -14.52 -12.72 4.74
C PHE A 70 -14.73 -12.22 3.31
N GLY A 71 -15.76 -12.69 2.60
CA GLY A 71 -16.18 -12.10 1.34
C GLY A 71 -16.63 -10.64 1.50
N CYS A 72 -17.46 -10.35 2.50
CA CYS A 72 -17.85 -8.97 2.83
C CYS A 72 -16.65 -8.12 3.28
N LEU A 73 -15.75 -8.67 4.08
CA LEU A 73 -14.54 -7.98 4.52
C LEU A 73 -13.62 -7.63 3.34
N TRP A 74 -13.44 -8.53 2.36
CA TRP A 74 -12.70 -8.22 1.13
C TRP A 74 -13.36 -7.14 0.28
N ILE A 75 -14.70 -7.12 0.21
CA ILE A 75 -15.44 -6.04 -0.47
C ILE A 75 -15.17 -4.71 0.24
N ILE A 76 -15.28 -4.67 1.58
CA ILE A 76 -14.99 -3.46 2.35
C ILE A 76 -13.53 -3.00 2.13
N ALA A 77 -12.57 -3.92 2.23
CA ALA A 77 -11.17 -3.60 1.98
C ALA A 77 -10.96 -3.07 0.55
N GLY A 78 -11.56 -3.68 -0.47
CA GLY A 78 -11.50 -3.19 -1.85
C GLY A 78 -12.13 -1.81 -2.04
N LEU A 79 -13.22 -1.50 -1.34
CA LEU A 79 -13.82 -0.17 -1.33
C LEU A 79 -12.91 0.86 -0.65
N LEU A 80 -12.25 0.49 0.45
CA LEU A 80 -11.28 1.35 1.11
C LEU A 80 -10.04 1.63 0.24
N GLN A 81 -9.68 0.71 -0.67
CA GLN A 81 -8.60 0.97 -1.64
C GLN A 81 -8.96 2.01 -2.72
N LEU A 82 -10.22 2.44 -2.82
CA LEU A 82 -10.64 3.51 -3.76
C LEU A 82 -10.22 4.92 -3.31
N GLN A 83 -9.65 5.08 -2.12
CA GLN A 83 -9.21 6.38 -1.61
C GLN A 83 -8.13 6.98 -2.52
N PRO A 84 -8.26 8.27 -2.89
CA PRO A 84 -7.32 8.93 -3.81
C PRO A 84 -5.88 8.97 -3.30
N GLU A 85 -5.69 8.88 -1.99
CA GLU A 85 -4.41 8.88 -1.30
C GLU A 85 -3.68 7.52 -1.38
N MET A 86 -4.38 6.44 -1.74
CA MET A 86 -3.85 5.06 -1.70
C MET A 86 -2.51 4.88 -2.44
N PRO A 87 -2.32 5.41 -3.66
CA PRO A 87 -1.07 5.18 -4.39
C PRO A 87 0.18 5.61 -3.61
N ILE A 88 0.11 6.69 -2.85
CA ILE A 88 1.20 7.25 -2.03
C ILE A 88 1.05 6.84 -0.57
N GLY A 89 -0.16 6.90 -0.05
CA GLY A 89 -0.45 6.75 1.39
C GLY A 89 -0.22 5.33 1.91
N LEU A 90 -0.51 4.31 1.11
CA LEU A 90 -0.29 2.93 1.55
C LEU A 90 1.18 2.67 1.93
N PRO A 91 2.18 2.91 1.07
CA PRO A 91 3.56 2.65 1.44
C PRO A 91 4.09 3.59 2.53
N THR A 92 3.67 4.88 2.53
CA THR A 92 4.29 5.91 3.38
C THR A 92 3.60 6.11 4.73
N GLN A 93 2.27 5.98 4.80
CA GLN A 93 1.50 6.23 6.03
C GLN A 93 0.96 4.97 6.69
N VAL A 94 0.79 3.89 5.96
CA VAL A 94 0.29 2.64 6.52
C VAL A 94 1.44 1.68 6.79
N VAL A 95 2.22 1.35 5.76
CA VAL A 95 3.25 0.29 5.88
C VAL A 95 4.49 0.77 6.62
N ALA A 96 5.08 1.91 6.24
CA ALA A 96 6.33 2.38 6.84
C ALA A 96 6.25 2.59 8.37
N PRO A 97 5.20 3.19 8.95
CA PRO A 97 5.09 3.33 10.40
C PRO A 97 4.97 1.99 11.13
N THR A 98 4.30 0.98 10.52
CA THR A 98 4.09 -0.32 11.18
C THR A 98 5.38 -1.10 11.40
N ILE A 99 6.44 -0.80 10.65
CA ILE A 99 7.73 -1.49 10.74
C ILE A 99 8.85 -0.62 11.31
N ALA A 100 8.58 0.63 11.66
CA ALA A 100 9.61 1.58 12.11
C ALA A 100 10.45 1.07 13.30
N SER A 101 9.84 0.32 14.21
CA SER A 101 10.50 -0.32 15.36
C SER A 101 10.71 -1.83 15.20
N ALA A 102 10.50 -2.37 14.02
CA ALA A 102 10.71 -3.79 13.73
C ALA A 102 12.20 -4.15 13.59
N PRO A 103 12.58 -5.42 13.77
CA PRO A 103 13.94 -5.87 13.48
C PRO A 103 14.33 -5.64 12.01
N GLY A 104 15.62 -5.33 11.76
CA GLY A 104 16.11 -4.94 10.42
C GLY A 104 15.80 -5.95 9.30
N TRP A 105 15.84 -7.26 9.60
CA TRP A 105 15.46 -8.28 8.61
C TRP A 105 13.99 -8.15 8.17
N LEU A 106 13.09 -7.80 9.11
CA LEU A 106 11.67 -7.65 8.81
C LEU A 106 11.42 -6.34 8.04
N GLN A 107 12.12 -5.25 8.42
CA GLN A 107 12.10 -4.02 7.64
C GLN A 107 12.50 -4.28 6.19
N HIS A 108 13.59 -5.04 5.97
CA HIS A 108 14.04 -5.39 4.62
C HIS A 108 12.99 -6.19 3.82
N VAL A 109 12.34 -7.19 4.45
CA VAL A 109 11.27 -7.97 3.80
C VAL A 109 10.10 -7.08 3.38
N VAL A 110 9.65 -6.17 4.24
CA VAL A 110 8.53 -5.28 3.95
C VAL A 110 8.92 -4.23 2.90
N THR A 111 10.17 -3.75 2.92
CA THR A 111 10.67 -2.82 1.90
C THR A 111 10.59 -3.41 0.49
N ILE A 112 10.78 -4.71 0.31
CA ILE A 112 10.55 -5.36 -0.99
C ILE A 112 9.11 -5.12 -1.49
N GLY A 113 8.12 -5.20 -0.60
CA GLY A 113 6.72 -4.95 -0.94
C GLY A 113 6.43 -3.48 -1.28
N THR A 114 6.96 -2.55 -0.49
CA THR A 114 6.78 -1.11 -0.74
C THR A 114 7.51 -0.64 -1.99
N ASP A 115 8.71 -1.13 -2.24
CA ASP A 115 9.46 -0.82 -3.46
C ASP A 115 8.73 -1.36 -4.71
N ALA A 116 8.22 -2.58 -4.64
CA ALA A 116 7.41 -3.13 -5.72
C ALA A 116 6.16 -2.28 -6.00
N TRP A 117 5.47 -1.80 -4.95
CA TRP A 117 4.33 -0.89 -5.09
C TRP A 117 4.72 0.46 -5.71
N LEU A 118 5.82 1.07 -5.23
CA LEU A 118 6.27 2.39 -5.65
C LEU A 118 6.79 2.43 -7.09
N ARG A 119 7.12 1.30 -7.71
CA ARG A 119 7.49 1.27 -9.13
C ARG A 119 6.35 1.77 -10.04
N HIS A 120 5.13 1.31 -9.78
CA HIS A 120 3.94 1.67 -10.55
C HIS A 120 2.75 1.91 -9.62
N PRO A 121 2.76 2.98 -8.81
CA PRO A 121 1.80 3.16 -7.71
C PRO A 121 0.34 3.20 -8.16
N ILE A 122 0.05 3.77 -9.35
CA ILE A 122 -1.31 3.81 -9.91
C ILE A 122 -1.80 2.40 -10.28
N ILE A 123 -0.96 1.60 -10.95
CA ILE A 123 -1.31 0.24 -11.39
C ILE A 123 -1.45 -0.68 -10.17
N ALA A 124 -0.53 -0.58 -9.20
CA ALA A 124 -0.57 -1.36 -7.97
C ALA A 124 -1.84 -1.05 -7.16
N ALA A 125 -2.17 0.22 -6.96
CA ALA A 125 -3.36 0.63 -6.22
C ALA A 125 -4.65 0.20 -6.93
N THR A 126 -4.81 0.49 -8.22
CA THR A 126 -6.01 0.08 -8.97
C THR A 126 -6.14 -1.43 -9.09
N GLY A 127 -5.03 -2.14 -9.30
CA GLY A 127 -5.01 -3.61 -9.31
C GLY A 127 -5.48 -4.22 -7.99
N THR A 128 -5.06 -3.64 -6.86
CA THR A 128 -5.48 -4.07 -5.53
C THR A 128 -6.97 -3.85 -5.29
N VAL A 129 -7.55 -2.72 -5.76
CA VAL A 129 -9.00 -2.48 -5.74
C VAL A 129 -9.75 -3.66 -6.38
N TRP A 130 -9.43 -3.97 -7.63
CA TRP A 130 -10.15 -5.00 -8.38
C TRP A 130 -9.89 -6.41 -7.88
N LEU A 131 -8.67 -6.68 -7.42
CA LEU A 131 -8.34 -7.96 -6.80
C LEU A 131 -9.18 -8.22 -5.53
N GLN A 132 -9.24 -7.24 -4.61
CA GLN A 132 -9.97 -7.40 -3.36
C GLN A 132 -11.49 -7.42 -3.57
N LEU A 133 -12.04 -6.54 -4.40
CA LEU A 133 -13.45 -6.58 -4.78
C LEU A 133 -13.81 -7.90 -5.49
N GLY A 134 -12.98 -8.34 -6.42
CA GLY A 134 -13.16 -9.60 -7.13
C GLY A 134 -13.14 -10.81 -6.20
N LEU A 135 -12.16 -10.89 -5.28
CA LEU A 135 -12.09 -11.95 -4.26
C LEU A 135 -13.32 -11.96 -3.36
N GLY A 136 -13.72 -10.78 -2.89
CA GLY A 136 -14.89 -10.65 -2.03
C GLY A 136 -16.17 -11.11 -2.71
N LEU A 137 -16.44 -10.63 -3.92
CA LEU A 137 -17.58 -11.04 -4.73
C LEU A 137 -17.53 -12.53 -5.07
N TRP A 138 -16.34 -13.06 -5.37
CA TRP A 138 -16.16 -14.48 -5.66
C TRP A 138 -16.48 -15.37 -4.45
N LEU A 139 -15.96 -15.02 -3.28
CA LEU A 139 -16.27 -15.72 -2.04
C LEU A 139 -17.78 -15.69 -1.73
N VAL A 140 -18.44 -14.55 -1.90
CA VAL A 140 -19.89 -14.44 -1.65
C VAL A 140 -20.69 -15.25 -2.66
N ALA A 141 -20.32 -15.24 -3.94
CA ALA A 141 -21.07 -15.87 -5.02
C ALA A 141 -20.87 -17.39 -5.10
N ALA A 142 -19.66 -17.89 -4.89
CA ALA A 142 -19.31 -19.30 -5.05
C ALA A 142 -19.62 -20.11 -3.78
N LYS A 143 -20.84 -20.65 -3.67
CA LYS A 143 -21.30 -21.38 -2.47
C LYS A 143 -20.54 -22.68 -2.24
N ASP A 144 -20.26 -23.47 -3.29
CA ASP A 144 -19.61 -24.78 -3.18
C ASP A 144 -18.83 -25.15 -4.45
N GLY A 145 -18.17 -26.30 -4.39
CA GLY A 145 -17.40 -26.87 -5.48
C GLY A 145 -15.96 -26.35 -5.59
N TRP A 146 -15.29 -26.69 -6.67
CA TRP A 146 -13.88 -26.34 -6.84
C TRP A 146 -13.68 -24.82 -7.00
N TRP A 147 -14.63 -24.11 -7.58
CA TRP A 147 -14.59 -22.64 -7.71
C TRP A 147 -14.52 -21.94 -6.35
N SER A 148 -15.33 -22.39 -5.40
CA SER A 148 -15.30 -21.85 -4.03
C SER A 148 -13.98 -22.18 -3.33
N ARG A 149 -13.43 -23.39 -3.56
CA ARG A 149 -12.13 -23.77 -2.99
C ARG A 149 -10.98 -22.94 -3.56
N VAL A 150 -11.00 -22.70 -4.88
CA VAL A 150 -10.00 -21.81 -5.52
C VAL A 150 -10.10 -20.39 -4.97
N ALA A 151 -11.32 -19.85 -4.79
CA ALA A 151 -11.51 -18.56 -4.14
C ALA A 151 -10.90 -18.52 -2.73
N GLY A 152 -11.08 -19.59 -1.94
CA GLY A 152 -10.47 -19.73 -0.62
C GLY A 152 -8.95 -19.69 -0.68
N TRP A 153 -8.33 -20.47 -1.54
CA TRP A 153 -6.87 -20.48 -1.70
C TRP A 153 -6.31 -19.16 -2.24
N MET A 154 -7.00 -18.52 -3.18
CA MET A 154 -6.62 -17.19 -3.68
C MET A 154 -6.70 -16.13 -2.56
N SER A 155 -7.77 -16.18 -1.76
CA SER A 155 -7.92 -15.32 -0.57
C SER A 155 -6.78 -15.54 0.43
N ALA A 156 -6.47 -16.81 0.74
CA ALA A 156 -5.37 -17.14 1.65
C ALA A 156 -4.01 -16.67 1.12
N GLY A 157 -3.74 -16.89 -0.16
CA GLY A 157 -2.47 -16.48 -0.79
C GLY A 157 -2.29 -14.96 -0.81
N TRP A 158 -3.33 -14.21 -1.19
CA TRP A 158 -3.28 -12.75 -1.18
C TRP A 158 -3.17 -12.18 0.24
N ALA A 159 -3.95 -12.70 1.18
CA ALA A 159 -3.84 -12.31 2.58
C ALA A 159 -2.46 -12.61 3.18
N LEU A 160 -1.84 -13.73 2.81
CA LEU A 160 -0.49 -14.07 3.24
C LEU A 160 0.54 -13.10 2.66
N ALA A 161 0.41 -12.71 1.39
CA ALA A 161 1.27 -11.70 0.78
C ALA A 161 1.17 -10.36 1.51
N ILE A 162 -0.06 -9.88 1.81
CA ILE A 162 -0.27 -8.67 2.61
C ILE A 162 0.33 -8.83 4.02
N TRP A 163 0.14 -9.98 4.67
CA TRP A 163 0.63 -10.23 6.03
C TRP A 163 2.14 -10.12 6.12
N VAL A 164 2.86 -10.65 5.12
CA VAL A 164 4.33 -10.64 5.08
C VAL A 164 4.87 -9.31 4.58
N LEU A 165 4.39 -8.83 3.42
CA LEU A 165 4.98 -7.71 2.69
C LEU A 165 4.36 -6.34 3.05
N GLY A 166 3.12 -6.32 3.55
CA GLY A 166 2.41 -5.10 3.89
C GLY A 166 2.28 -4.84 5.39
N ASN A 167 2.02 -5.89 6.18
CA ASN A 167 1.73 -5.77 7.61
C ASN A 167 2.89 -6.20 8.51
N GLY A 168 4.06 -6.50 7.98
CA GLY A 168 5.23 -6.88 8.77
C GLY A 168 4.93 -7.98 9.78
N LEU A 169 4.29 -9.08 9.33
CA LEU A 169 3.82 -10.20 10.15
C LEU A 169 2.84 -9.78 11.26
N GLY A 170 2.05 -8.71 11.02
CA GLY A 170 0.97 -8.27 11.90
C GLY A 170 1.41 -7.84 13.29
N GLY A 171 2.57 -7.21 13.41
CA GLY A 171 3.08 -6.66 14.67
C GLY A 171 3.63 -7.68 15.64
N LEU A 172 3.83 -8.97 15.25
CA LEU A 172 4.39 -10.00 16.14
C LEU A 172 5.83 -9.71 16.58
N PHE A 173 6.56 -8.92 15.81
CA PHE A 173 7.96 -8.53 16.08
C PHE A 173 8.11 -7.05 16.40
N VAL A 174 7.00 -6.33 16.63
CA VAL A 174 6.97 -4.91 16.95
C VAL A 174 6.43 -4.73 18.37
N PRO A 175 7.27 -4.43 19.36
CA PRO A 175 6.81 -4.22 20.74
C PRO A 175 5.95 -2.96 20.89
N PRO A 176 4.94 -3.01 21.78
CA PRO A 176 4.50 -4.14 22.58
C PRO A 176 3.50 -5.05 21.82
N VAL A 177 3.82 -6.34 21.66
CA VAL A 177 2.91 -7.31 21.02
C VAL A 177 1.67 -7.50 21.88
N SER A 178 0.50 -7.11 21.40
CA SER A 178 -0.75 -7.18 22.15
C SER A 178 -1.94 -7.51 21.24
N TRP A 179 -2.88 -8.30 21.76
CA TRP A 179 -4.15 -8.54 21.11
C TRP A 179 -4.91 -7.24 20.88
N MET A 180 -4.93 -6.33 21.88
CA MET A 180 -5.59 -5.02 21.77
C MET A 180 -4.99 -4.14 20.66
N PHE A 181 -3.70 -4.27 20.39
CA PHE A 181 -3.04 -3.53 19.29
C PHE A 181 -3.08 -4.27 17.96
N GLY A 182 -3.93 -5.28 17.87
CA GLY A 182 -4.25 -5.98 16.63
C GLY A 182 -3.34 -7.16 16.29
N ALA A 183 -2.34 -7.53 17.14
CA ALA A 183 -1.53 -8.71 16.86
C ALA A 183 -2.38 -10.00 16.87
N PRO A 184 -2.13 -10.93 15.96
CA PRO A 184 -1.09 -11.04 14.94
C PRO A 184 -1.43 -10.41 13.57
N GLY A 185 -2.26 -9.39 13.52
CA GLY A 185 -2.71 -8.69 12.32
C GLY A 185 -4.01 -9.26 11.74
N ALA A 186 -4.77 -8.39 11.07
CA ALA A 186 -6.06 -8.76 10.47
C ALA A 186 -5.92 -9.90 9.45
N THR A 187 -4.93 -9.79 8.58
CA THR A 187 -4.79 -10.65 7.39
C THR A 187 -4.50 -12.11 7.71
N ILE A 188 -3.96 -12.45 8.90
CA ILE A 188 -3.79 -13.85 9.29
C ILE A 188 -5.15 -14.57 9.45
N TYR A 189 -6.19 -13.86 9.90
CA TYR A 189 -7.54 -14.43 9.98
C TYR A 189 -8.13 -14.69 8.59
N TYR A 190 -7.79 -13.84 7.59
CA TYR A 190 -8.15 -14.09 6.19
C TYR A 190 -7.42 -15.33 5.63
N VAL A 191 -6.15 -15.52 6.01
CA VAL A 191 -5.41 -16.76 5.66
C VAL A 191 -6.12 -17.98 6.23
N LEU A 192 -6.43 -17.97 7.52
CA LEU A 192 -7.11 -19.08 8.19
C LEU A 192 -8.49 -19.38 7.59
N ALA A 193 -9.28 -18.33 7.34
CA ALA A 193 -10.59 -18.46 6.70
C ALA A 193 -10.46 -18.98 5.26
N GLY A 194 -9.52 -18.42 4.49
CA GLY A 194 -9.27 -18.84 3.12
C GLY A 194 -8.85 -20.30 3.01
N VAL A 195 -7.97 -20.77 3.91
CA VAL A 195 -7.60 -22.19 4.02
C VAL A 195 -8.81 -23.04 4.37
N ALA A 196 -9.61 -22.65 5.38
CA ALA A 196 -10.81 -23.40 5.77
C ALA A 196 -11.86 -23.49 4.66
N ILE A 197 -11.98 -22.47 3.81
CA ILE A 197 -12.83 -22.47 2.61
C ILE A 197 -12.20 -23.32 1.50
N GLY A 198 -10.88 -23.26 1.34
CA GLY A 198 -10.13 -23.92 0.28
C GLY A 198 -10.00 -25.42 0.42
N VAL A 199 -10.02 -25.95 1.64
CA VAL A 199 -9.95 -27.41 1.86
C VAL A 199 -11.26 -28.10 1.47
N PRO A 200 -11.20 -29.40 1.07
CA PRO A 200 -12.40 -30.19 0.83
C PRO A 200 -13.31 -30.25 2.07
N VAL A 201 -14.63 -30.20 1.87
CA VAL A 201 -15.62 -30.27 2.96
C VAL A 201 -15.40 -31.50 3.85
N ALA A 202 -15.05 -32.65 3.26
CA ALA A 202 -14.70 -33.87 3.98
C ALA A 202 -13.59 -33.70 5.04
N TRP A 203 -12.73 -32.68 4.92
CA TRP A 203 -11.73 -32.39 5.94
C TRP A 203 -12.33 -31.68 7.16
N LEU A 204 -13.31 -30.81 6.93
CA LEU A 204 -14.08 -30.16 7.98
C LEU A 204 -15.01 -31.15 8.70
N GLU A 205 -15.47 -32.18 8.02
CA GLU A 205 -16.33 -33.23 8.56
C GLU A 205 -15.58 -34.31 9.37
N ARG A 206 -14.22 -34.26 9.35
CA ARG A 206 -13.44 -35.18 10.18
C ARG A 206 -13.79 -35.03 11.66
N ARG A 207 -14.02 -36.17 12.33
CA ARG A 207 -14.48 -36.29 13.73
C ARG A 207 -13.74 -35.36 14.72
N ASN A 208 -12.49 -35.01 14.44
CA ASN A 208 -11.66 -34.20 15.34
C ASN A 208 -11.47 -32.75 14.87
N ALA A 209 -11.91 -32.39 13.65
CA ALA A 209 -11.60 -31.09 13.07
C ALA A 209 -12.13 -29.91 13.93
N ALA A 210 -13.39 -29.97 14.34
CA ALA A 210 -14.00 -28.96 15.21
C ALA A 210 -13.28 -28.87 16.57
N SER A 211 -12.91 -30.04 17.12
CA SER A 211 -12.16 -30.10 18.39
C SER A 211 -10.76 -29.50 18.30
N VAL A 212 -10.07 -29.73 17.18
CA VAL A 212 -8.75 -29.15 16.92
C VAL A 212 -8.88 -27.63 16.76
N ALA A 213 -9.83 -27.15 15.96
CA ALA A 213 -10.09 -25.74 15.78
C ALA A 213 -10.39 -25.03 17.13
N ALA A 214 -11.26 -25.65 17.96
CA ALA A 214 -11.57 -25.11 19.28
C ALA A 214 -10.33 -25.03 20.19
N ARG A 215 -9.57 -26.11 20.29
CA ARG A 215 -8.34 -26.09 21.10
C ARG A 215 -7.32 -25.09 20.62
N ALA A 216 -7.11 -24.99 19.30
CA ALA A 216 -6.22 -23.99 18.70
C ALA A 216 -6.68 -22.56 19.05
N THR A 217 -7.98 -22.27 18.94
CA THR A 217 -8.56 -20.99 19.36
C THR A 217 -8.35 -20.77 20.87
N GLY A 218 -8.58 -21.79 21.69
CA GLY A 218 -8.37 -21.72 23.15
C GLY A 218 -6.91 -21.40 23.51
N VAL A 219 -5.94 -22.12 22.92
CA VAL A 219 -4.50 -21.88 23.12
C VAL A 219 -4.12 -20.47 22.67
N PHE A 220 -4.59 -20.04 21.50
CA PHE A 220 -4.34 -18.71 20.96
C PHE A 220 -4.82 -17.60 21.92
N LEU A 221 -6.06 -17.68 22.40
CA LEU A 221 -6.62 -16.68 23.31
C LEU A 221 -5.91 -16.68 24.67
N LEU A 222 -5.58 -17.86 25.22
CA LEU A 222 -4.81 -17.97 26.46
C LEU A 222 -3.39 -17.39 26.31
N PHE A 223 -2.75 -17.62 25.16
CA PHE A 223 -1.43 -17.03 24.88
C PHE A 223 -1.50 -15.51 24.92
N PHE A 224 -2.48 -14.90 24.25
CA PHE A 224 -2.63 -13.45 24.29
C PHE A 224 -3.09 -12.92 25.65
N ALA A 225 -3.92 -13.66 26.38
CA ALA A 225 -4.25 -13.32 27.76
C ALA A 225 -3.01 -13.30 28.66
N LEU A 226 -2.12 -14.27 28.54
CA LEU A 226 -0.85 -14.32 29.27
C LEU A 226 0.09 -13.17 28.88
N LEU A 227 0.22 -12.89 27.58
CA LEU A 227 1.00 -11.76 27.11
C LEU A 227 0.45 -10.43 27.65
N GLN A 228 -0.89 -10.27 27.67
CA GLN A 228 -1.54 -9.07 28.16
C GLN A 228 -1.43 -8.93 29.68
N ALA A 229 -1.45 -10.05 30.40
CA ALA A 229 -1.28 -10.10 31.85
C ALA A 229 0.16 -9.85 32.31
N TRP A 230 1.16 -9.98 31.42
CA TRP A 230 2.55 -9.96 31.81
C TRP A 230 2.95 -8.60 32.40
N PRO A 231 3.54 -8.55 33.63
CA PRO A 231 3.97 -7.30 34.25
C PRO A 231 5.09 -6.60 33.47
N GLY A 232 5.19 -5.29 33.60
CA GLY A 232 6.26 -4.50 32.96
C GLY A 232 6.08 -4.17 31.50
N ARG A 233 4.96 -4.59 30.87
CA ARG A 233 4.64 -4.26 29.46
C ARG A 233 3.85 -2.96 29.27
N GLY A 234 3.58 -2.23 30.36
CA GLY A 234 2.91 -0.93 30.34
C GLY A 234 1.40 -0.95 30.20
N PHE A 235 0.75 -2.13 30.24
CA PHE A 235 -0.71 -2.23 30.12
C PHE A 235 -1.45 -2.07 31.47
N TRP A 236 -0.77 -2.33 32.60
CA TRP A 236 -1.34 -2.19 33.93
C TRP A 236 -1.26 -0.77 34.50
N GLN A 237 -0.37 0.06 33.94
CA GLN A 237 -0.13 1.42 34.42
C GLN A 237 -0.85 2.43 33.53
N GLY A 238 -1.53 3.39 34.13
CA GLY A 238 -2.08 4.55 33.42
C GLY A 238 -1.03 5.65 33.27
N GLN A 239 -0.49 6.08 34.39
CA GLN A 239 0.62 7.04 34.47
C GLN A 239 1.56 6.65 35.60
N SER A 240 2.86 6.58 35.33
CA SER A 240 3.88 6.26 36.34
C SER A 240 5.16 7.01 36.03
N HIS A 241 5.70 7.72 37.05
CA HIS A 241 6.97 8.46 36.96
C HIS A 241 7.06 9.40 35.74
N GLY A 242 5.94 10.06 35.37
CA GLY A 242 5.88 10.97 34.22
C GLY A 242 5.75 10.29 32.86
N GLN A 243 5.66 8.95 32.83
CA GLN A 243 5.44 8.17 31.62
C GLN A 243 3.98 7.72 31.51
N THR A 244 3.39 7.89 30.35
CA THR A 244 2.03 7.43 30.05
C THR A 244 2.03 5.93 29.76
N GLY A 245 1.06 5.18 30.29
CA GLY A 245 0.88 3.77 30.00
C GLY A 245 0.47 3.52 28.55
N GLN A 246 0.67 2.29 28.07
CA GLN A 246 0.46 1.92 26.67
C GLN A 246 -0.97 2.19 26.15
N LEU A 247 -2.00 1.90 26.96
CA LEU A 247 -3.39 2.12 26.57
C LEU A 247 -3.72 3.61 26.43
N SER A 248 -3.28 4.42 27.40
CA SER A 248 -3.53 5.86 27.37
C SER A 248 -2.75 6.54 26.24
N ALA A 249 -1.52 6.11 25.99
CA ALA A 249 -0.69 6.62 24.89
C ALA A 249 -1.35 6.32 23.54
N MET A 250 -1.84 5.08 23.34
CA MET A 250 -2.52 4.69 22.11
C MET A 250 -3.81 5.49 21.90
N ALA A 251 -4.68 5.56 22.92
CA ALA A 251 -5.94 6.30 22.83
C ALA A 251 -5.71 7.81 22.61
N SER A 252 -4.66 8.40 23.20
CA SER A 252 -4.27 9.78 22.94
C SER A 252 -3.86 9.98 21.48
N THR A 253 -3.00 9.11 20.95
CA THR A 253 -2.57 9.18 19.54
C THR A 253 -3.77 9.05 18.58
N MET A 254 -4.73 8.15 18.87
CA MET A 254 -5.94 8.02 18.06
C MET A 254 -6.84 9.26 18.13
N SER A 255 -6.93 9.93 19.29
CA SER A 255 -7.73 11.16 19.44
C SER A 255 -7.17 12.36 18.66
N GLU A 256 -5.88 12.33 18.30
CA GLU A 256 -5.21 13.36 17.48
C GLU A 256 -5.39 13.12 15.97
N ALA A 257 -5.87 11.94 15.57
CA ALA A 257 -6.11 11.60 14.18
C ALA A 257 -7.25 12.44 13.57
N ASN A 258 -7.16 12.72 12.26
CA ASN A 258 -8.20 13.46 11.54
C ASN A 258 -9.43 12.58 11.29
N GLN A 259 -10.39 12.61 12.19
CA GLN A 259 -11.57 11.76 12.22
C GLN A 259 -12.83 12.52 12.67
N PRO A 260 -14.05 11.93 12.53
CA PRO A 260 -15.28 12.57 12.99
C PRO A 260 -15.24 12.91 14.49
N GLY A 261 -15.70 14.13 14.85
CA GLY A 261 -15.59 14.65 16.22
C GLY A 261 -16.19 13.77 17.32
N ILE A 262 -17.20 12.96 16.99
CA ILE A 262 -17.76 11.98 17.94
C ILE A 262 -16.73 10.89 18.31
N LEU A 263 -15.94 10.40 17.36
CA LEU A 263 -14.88 9.41 17.62
C LEU A 263 -13.74 10.06 18.40
N VAL A 264 -13.32 11.27 18.04
CA VAL A 264 -12.34 12.05 18.81
C VAL A 264 -12.77 12.16 20.27
N SER A 265 -14.05 12.48 20.53
CA SER A 265 -14.57 12.59 21.88
C SER A 265 -14.55 11.26 22.64
N VAL A 266 -14.89 10.16 21.98
CA VAL A 266 -14.85 8.81 22.56
C VAL A 266 -13.41 8.40 22.88
N GLN A 267 -12.47 8.63 21.95
CA GLN A 267 -11.06 8.32 22.15
C GLN A 267 -10.44 9.16 23.27
N HIS A 268 -10.74 10.44 23.32
CA HIS A 268 -10.29 11.34 24.40
C HIS A 268 -10.84 10.89 25.76
N TRP A 269 -12.14 10.57 25.84
CA TRP A 269 -12.73 9.99 27.05
C TRP A 269 -12.01 8.71 27.46
N PHE A 270 -11.79 7.77 26.53
CA PHE A 270 -11.10 6.52 26.81
C PHE A 270 -9.65 6.72 27.26
N SER A 271 -8.93 7.65 26.64
CA SER A 271 -7.59 8.06 27.09
C SER A 271 -7.62 8.54 28.54
N THR A 272 -8.58 9.39 28.90
CA THR A 272 -8.73 9.89 30.28
C THR A 272 -9.04 8.77 31.28
N VAL A 273 -9.93 7.83 30.92
CA VAL A 273 -10.25 6.65 31.75
C VAL A 273 -9.00 5.78 31.95
N THR A 274 -8.23 5.54 30.90
CA THR A 274 -7.03 4.68 30.98
C THR A 274 -5.87 5.34 31.71
N LEU A 275 -5.81 6.66 31.85
CA LEU A 275 -4.84 7.33 32.74
C LEU A 275 -5.02 6.94 34.21
N SER A 276 -6.25 6.76 34.65
CA SER A 276 -6.56 6.44 36.06
C SER A 276 -6.88 4.96 36.30
N ALA A 277 -7.49 4.28 35.35
CA ALA A 277 -8.05 2.94 35.49
C ALA A 277 -7.52 1.92 34.45
N SER A 278 -6.30 2.11 33.95
CA SER A 278 -5.66 1.17 33.02
C SER A 278 -5.67 -0.27 33.51
N TRP A 279 -5.42 -0.45 34.81
CA TRP A 279 -5.40 -1.75 35.46
C TRP A 279 -6.75 -2.47 35.33
N LEU A 280 -7.87 -1.73 35.47
CA LEU A 280 -9.23 -2.30 35.34
C LEU A 280 -9.52 -2.70 33.91
N VAL A 281 -9.23 -1.83 32.94
CA VAL A 281 -9.41 -2.11 31.51
C VAL A 281 -8.59 -3.34 31.13
N ASN A 282 -7.32 -3.38 31.51
CA ASN A 282 -6.45 -4.51 31.25
C ASN A 282 -6.93 -5.80 31.91
N ALA A 283 -7.41 -5.73 33.16
CA ALA A 283 -7.97 -6.88 33.88
C ALA A 283 -9.20 -7.46 33.16
N ILE A 284 -10.10 -6.60 32.68
CA ILE A 284 -11.28 -7.03 31.91
C ILE A 284 -10.84 -7.79 30.65
N VAL A 285 -9.86 -7.29 29.91
CA VAL A 285 -9.34 -7.95 28.71
C VAL A 285 -8.68 -9.29 29.05
N VAL A 286 -7.79 -9.32 30.05
CA VAL A 286 -7.10 -10.54 30.48
C VAL A 286 -8.09 -11.62 30.93
N VAL A 287 -9.07 -11.24 31.78
CA VAL A 287 -10.09 -12.17 32.28
C VAL A 287 -10.98 -12.65 31.15
N GLY A 288 -11.43 -11.76 30.27
CA GLY A 288 -12.31 -12.11 29.15
C GLY A 288 -11.63 -13.01 28.11
N LEU A 289 -10.40 -12.71 27.73
CA LEU A 289 -9.61 -13.58 26.84
C LEU A 289 -9.29 -14.91 27.52
N GLY A 290 -8.90 -14.88 28.80
CA GLY A 290 -8.61 -16.07 29.61
C GLY A 290 -9.83 -16.97 29.77
N PHE A 291 -11.00 -16.41 30.12
CA PHE A 291 -12.26 -17.14 30.22
C PHE A 291 -12.64 -17.79 28.88
N THR A 292 -12.64 -17.02 27.81
CA THR A 292 -12.99 -17.53 26.48
C THR A 292 -12.00 -18.61 26.04
N GLY A 293 -10.71 -18.37 26.18
CA GLY A 293 -9.68 -19.35 25.86
C GLY A 293 -9.78 -20.64 26.62
N PHE A 294 -10.07 -20.58 27.93
CA PHE A 294 -10.24 -21.73 28.78
C PHE A 294 -11.49 -22.55 28.41
N VAL A 295 -12.61 -21.87 28.11
CA VAL A 295 -13.87 -22.54 27.67
C VAL A 295 -13.64 -23.31 26.37
N PHE A 296 -12.95 -22.71 25.39
CA PHE A 296 -12.66 -23.35 24.11
C PHE A 296 -11.66 -24.50 24.26
N LEU A 297 -10.61 -24.34 25.07
CA LEU A 297 -9.60 -25.37 25.30
C LEU A 297 -10.20 -26.61 25.96
N LEU A 298 -11.02 -26.43 27.01
CA LEU A 298 -11.64 -27.52 27.76
C LEU A 298 -12.99 -27.98 27.16
N LYS A 299 -13.47 -27.35 26.11
CA LYS A 299 -14.73 -27.66 25.41
C LYS A 299 -15.93 -27.70 26.34
N ARG A 300 -16.08 -26.71 27.24
CA ARG A 300 -17.20 -26.60 28.19
C ARG A 300 -18.46 -26.12 27.49
N ARG A 301 -19.24 -27.06 26.93
CA ARG A 301 -20.41 -26.81 26.05
C ARG A 301 -21.39 -25.77 26.59
N ARG A 302 -21.77 -25.84 27.88
CA ARG A 302 -22.72 -24.90 28.50
C ARG A 302 -22.23 -23.46 28.54
N LEU A 303 -20.91 -23.25 28.44
CA LEU A 303 -20.29 -21.96 28.53
C LEU A 303 -19.88 -21.37 27.16
N PHE A 304 -20.02 -22.10 26.05
CA PHE A 304 -19.63 -21.61 24.74
C PHE A 304 -20.39 -20.34 24.35
N GLY A 305 -21.72 -20.32 24.47
CA GLY A 305 -22.52 -19.13 24.16
C GLY A 305 -22.07 -17.91 24.93
N PRO A 306 -22.05 -17.96 26.29
CA PRO A 306 -21.51 -16.87 27.11
C PRO A 306 -20.07 -16.45 26.73
N ALA A 307 -19.18 -17.41 26.51
CA ALA A 307 -17.80 -17.12 26.15
C ALA A 307 -17.67 -16.38 24.81
N VAL A 308 -18.43 -16.79 23.80
CA VAL A 308 -18.48 -16.11 22.50
C VAL A 308 -19.03 -14.69 22.65
N VAL A 309 -20.10 -14.51 23.45
CA VAL A 309 -20.64 -13.15 23.72
C VAL A 309 -19.59 -12.28 24.39
N VAL A 310 -18.92 -12.78 25.42
CA VAL A 310 -17.81 -12.02 26.08
C VAL A 310 -16.74 -11.65 25.08
N TYR A 311 -16.29 -12.59 24.24
CA TYR A 311 -15.27 -12.30 23.24
C TYR A 311 -15.72 -11.27 22.21
N VAL A 312 -16.92 -11.42 21.66
CA VAL A 312 -17.47 -10.47 20.67
C VAL A 312 -17.60 -9.07 21.27
N MET A 313 -18.08 -8.96 22.52
CA MET A 313 -18.18 -7.68 23.22
C MET A 313 -16.81 -7.03 23.44
N LEU A 314 -15.80 -7.84 23.84
CA LEU A 314 -14.42 -7.35 23.94
C LEU A 314 -13.88 -6.90 22.60
N ALA A 315 -14.07 -7.69 21.56
CA ALA A 315 -13.59 -7.36 20.23
C ALA A 315 -14.24 -6.08 19.67
N LEU A 316 -15.55 -5.90 19.88
CA LEU A 316 -16.25 -4.68 19.48
C LEU A 316 -15.80 -3.46 20.30
N ALA A 317 -15.62 -3.62 21.61
CA ALA A 317 -15.15 -2.55 22.47
C ALA A 317 -13.72 -2.13 22.06
N ASP A 318 -12.85 -3.09 21.83
CA ASP A 318 -11.48 -2.84 21.38
C ASP A 318 -11.45 -2.18 19.98
N TRP A 319 -12.28 -2.66 19.06
CA TRP A 319 -12.39 -2.11 17.70
C TRP A 319 -12.79 -0.63 17.71
N ILE A 320 -13.68 -0.22 18.63
CA ILE A 320 -14.12 1.17 18.76
C ILE A 320 -13.12 2.02 19.58
N LEU A 321 -12.63 1.48 20.70
CA LEU A 321 -11.90 2.26 21.72
C LEU A 321 -10.39 2.26 21.51
N VAL A 322 -9.82 1.23 20.88
CA VAL A 322 -8.37 1.08 20.71
C VAL A 322 -7.97 1.12 19.24
N GLN A 323 -8.76 0.49 18.36
CA GLN A 323 -8.45 0.41 16.93
C GLN A 323 -9.19 1.45 16.07
N ASP A 324 -9.98 2.31 16.71
CA ASP A 324 -10.64 3.47 16.07
C ASP A 324 -11.42 3.14 14.80
N LEU A 325 -12.15 2.02 14.82
CA LEU A 325 -12.88 1.46 13.68
C LEU A 325 -11.98 1.15 12.46
N ALA A 326 -10.72 1.57 12.45
CA ALA A 326 -9.73 1.42 11.38
C ALA A 326 -10.12 1.96 9.98
N ILE A 327 -11.20 2.74 9.91
CA ILE A 327 -11.75 3.28 8.65
C ILE A 327 -11.48 4.77 8.53
N PHE A 328 -11.35 5.46 9.68
CA PHE A 328 -11.17 6.91 9.78
C PHE A 328 -9.76 7.26 10.28
N GLY A 329 -9.39 8.52 10.16
CA GLY A 329 -8.13 9.01 10.73
C GLY A 329 -6.90 8.90 9.84
N GLY A 330 -7.04 8.49 8.58
CA GLY A 330 -5.93 8.33 7.63
C GLY A 330 -6.30 7.46 6.44
N VAL A 331 -5.31 6.82 5.86
CA VAL A 331 -5.50 5.88 4.75
C VAL A 331 -5.94 4.53 5.32
N GLY A 332 -7.24 4.29 5.38
CA GLY A 332 -7.80 3.01 5.86
C GLY A 332 -7.65 1.91 4.81
N THR A 333 -7.21 0.72 5.20
CA THR A 333 -7.00 -0.42 4.29
C THR A 333 -7.96 -1.57 4.52
N ASP A 334 -8.39 -1.77 5.77
CA ASP A 334 -9.32 -2.81 6.22
C ASP A 334 -9.95 -2.43 7.56
N VAL A 335 -10.81 -3.28 8.12
CA VAL A 335 -11.48 -3.06 9.41
C VAL A 335 -10.63 -3.49 10.62
N ASN A 336 -9.34 -3.66 10.47
CA ASN A 336 -8.42 -4.17 11.48
C ASN A 336 -8.75 -5.61 11.97
N SER A 337 -8.07 -6.06 13.04
CA SER A 337 -8.06 -7.47 13.43
C SER A 337 -9.28 -7.94 14.23
N MET A 338 -10.01 -7.02 14.90
CA MET A 338 -11.06 -7.44 15.82
C MET A 338 -12.28 -8.04 15.14
N ILE A 339 -12.74 -7.45 14.05
CA ILE A 339 -13.89 -7.97 13.30
C ILE A 339 -13.58 -9.34 12.65
N PRO A 340 -12.46 -9.50 11.88
CA PRO A 340 -12.09 -10.82 11.37
C PRO A 340 -11.93 -11.88 12.46
N SER A 341 -11.33 -11.54 13.59
CA SER A 341 -11.14 -12.46 14.71
C SER A 341 -12.48 -12.91 15.33
N ALA A 342 -13.42 -11.98 15.50
CA ALA A 342 -14.76 -12.29 16.02
C ALA A 342 -15.51 -13.26 15.07
N ILE A 343 -15.42 -13.03 13.75
CA ILE A 343 -16.02 -13.94 12.76
C ILE A 343 -15.43 -15.35 12.89
N VAL A 344 -14.09 -15.47 13.04
CA VAL A 344 -13.43 -16.78 13.21
C VAL A 344 -13.90 -17.47 14.49
N VAL A 345 -13.95 -16.76 15.63
CA VAL A 345 -14.40 -17.33 16.91
C VAL A 345 -15.86 -17.81 16.84
N VAL A 346 -16.75 -17.01 16.23
CA VAL A 346 -18.14 -17.39 15.98
C VAL A 346 -18.23 -18.60 15.05
N ALA A 347 -17.42 -18.65 13.99
CA ALA A 347 -17.39 -19.79 13.07
C ALA A 347 -16.93 -21.07 13.77
N VAL A 348 -15.90 -21.01 14.60
CA VAL A 348 -15.41 -22.16 15.38
C VAL A 348 -16.45 -22.63 16.39
N TRP A 349 -17.14 -21.71 17.06
CA TRP A 349 -18.25 -22.05 17.92
C TRP A 349 -19.38 -22.79 17.18
N ARG A 350 -19.83 -22.24 16.05
CA ARG A 350 -20.87 -22.89 15.23
C ARG A 350 -20.41 -24.26 14.72
N PHE A 351 -19.15 -24.39 14.39
CA PHE A 351 -18.56 -25.67 13.98
C PHE A 351 -18.66 -26.73 15.08
N LEU A 352 -18.34 -26.36 16.31
CA LEU A 352 -18.46 -27.26 17.47
C LEU A 352 -19.90 -27.70 17.70
N VAL A 353 -20.85 -26.75 17.74
CA VAL A 353 -22.25 -27.03 18.02
C VAL A 353 -22.84 -27.96 16.95
N THR A 354 -22.60 -27.69 15.68
CA THR A 354 -23.18 -28.49 14.59
C THR A 354 -22.61 -29.90 14.48
N THR A 355 -21.33 -30.10 14.88
CA THR A 355 -20.69 -31.43 14.87
C THR A 355 -21.19 -32.30 16.06
N ASP A 356 -21.56 -31.66 17.16
CA ASP A 356 -22.02 -32.35 18.37
C ASP A 356 -23.50 -32.71 18.34
N GLU A 357 -24.34 -31.98 17.59
CA GLU A 357 -25.79 -32.23 17.49
C GLU A 357 -26.13 -33.41 16.58
N GLY A 358 -25.14 -34.17 16.10
CA GLY A 358 -25.34 -35.27 15.17
C GLY A 358 -26.02 -34.77 13.89
N ALA A 359 -25.42 -33.79 13.26
CA ALA A 359 -25.90 -33.29 11.97
C ALA A 359 -26.26 -34.47 11.07
N PRO A 360 -27.47 -34.50 10.47
CA PRO A 360 -27.83 -35.56 9.56
C PRO A 360 -26.69 -35.74 8.56
N GLU A 361 -26.28 -37.01 8.36
CA GLU A 361 -25.24 -37.32 7.37
C GLU A 361 -25.57 -36.54 6.10
N PRO A 362 -24.66 -35.72 5.60
CA PRO A 362 -24.91 -34.98 4.37
C PRO A 362 -25.21 -36.00 3.29
N VAL A 363 -26.46 -36.10 2.87
CA VAL A 363 -26.78 -36.89 1.69
C VAL A 363 -25.99 -36.26 0.56
N ALA A 364 -24.94 -36.97 0.13
CA ALA A 364 -24.13 -36.54 -1.01
C ALA A 364 -25.07 -36.45 -2.22
N ILE A 365 -25.46 -35.22 -2.55
CA ILE A 365 -26.26 -34.99 -3.74
C ILE A 365 -25.36 -35.24 -4.94
N PRO A 366 -25.67 -36.25 -5.78
CA PRO A 366 -24.87 -36.51 -6.99
C PRO A 366 -24.76 -35.22 -7.80
N ALA A 367 -23.57 -34.99 -8.38
CA ALA A 367 -23.30 -33.76 -9.11
C ALA A 367 -24.31 -33.50 -10.26
N ASP A 368 -24.80 -34.55 -10.87
CA ASP A 368 -25.82 -34.55 -11.92
C ASP A 368 -27.23 -34.19 -11.43
N ALA A 369 -27.53 -34.40 -10.15
CA ALA A 369 -28.83 -34.05 -9.53
C ALA A 369 -28.96 -32.53 -9.21
N ILE A 370 -27.88 -31.76 -9.23
CA ILE A 370 -27.91 -30.33 -8.91
C ILE A 370 -28.61 -29.56 -10.04
N SER A 371 -29.53 -28.66 -9.66
CA SER A 371 -30.28 -27.83 -10.61
C SER A 371 -29.42 -27.15 -11.66
N PRO A 372 -29.68 -27.31 -12.97
CA PRO A 372 -28.95 -26.62 -14.03
C PRO A 372 -29.02 -25.10 -13.92
N THR A 373 -30.15 -24.56 -13.45
CA THR A 373 -30.33 -23.11 -13.25
C THR A 373 -29.47 -22.57 -12.12
N TRP A 374 -29.33 -23.34 -11.03
CA TRP A 374 -28.43 -22.99 -9.94
C TRP A 374 -26.97 -23.02 -10.41
N ARG A 375 -26.56 -24.04 -11.16
CA ARG A 375 -25.21 -24.12 -11.75
C ARG A 375 -24.93 -22.95 -12.66
N ALA A 376 -25.83 -22.61 -13.57
CA ALA A 376 -25.64 -21.51 -14.50
C ALA A 376 -25.50 -20.17 -13.77
N ARG A 377 -26.34 -19.88 -12.78
CA ARG A 377 -26.25 -18.65 -11.97
C ARG A 377 -24.95 -18.58 -11.17
N THR A 378 -24.54 -19.68 -10.52
CA THR A 378 -23.31 -19.73 -9.74
C THR A 378 -22.07 -19.61 -10.60
N ILE A 379 -22.03 -20.28 -11.76
CA ILE A 379 -20.94 -20.14 -12.72
C ILE A 379 -20.82 -18.69 -13.18
N ALA A 380 -21.92 -18.06 -13.48
CA ALA A 380 -21.92 -16.72 -14.02
C ALA A 380 -21.47 -15.63 -13.06
N SER A 381 -22.06 -15.63 -11.85
CA SER A 381 -21.61 -14.71 -10.80
C SER A 381 -20.15 -14.97 -10.43
N SER A 382 -19.74 -16.24 -10.44
CA SER A 382 -18.34 -16.61 -10.19
C SER A 382 -17.43 -16.17 -11.34
N VAL A 383 -17.82 -16.34 -12.61
CA VAL A 383 -16.99 -15.93 -13.76
C VAL A 383 -16.72 -14.44 -13.73
N PHE A 384 -17.73 -13.61 -13.47
CA PHE A 384 -17.53 -12.15 -13.35
C PHE A 384 -16.54 -11.81 -12.24
N ALA A 385 -16.73 -12.38 -11.05
CA ALA A 385 -15.86 -12.15 -9.90
C ALA A 385 -14.44 -12.66 -10.14
N VAL A 386 -14.29 -13.83 -10.77
CA VAL A 386 -13.00 -14.41 -11.16
C VAL A 386 -12.28 -13.52 -12.17
N MET A 387 -12.95 -13.05 -13.20
CA MET A 387 -12.34 -12.16 -14.20
C MET A 387 -11.87 -10.85 -13.57
N THR A 388 -12.67 -10.29 -12.64
CA THR A 388 -12.29 -9.10 -11.88
C THR A 388 -11.05 -9.37 -10.99
N ALA A 389 -11.02 -10.48 -10.27
CA ALA A 389 -9.90 -10.86 -9.42
C ALA A 389 -8.63 -11.13 -10.24
N ILE A 390 -8.74 -11.89 -11.34
CA ILE A 390 -7.59 -12.17 -12.23
C ILE A 390 -7.08 -10.87 -12.87
N GLY A 391 -7.98 -9.99 -13.32
CA GLY A 391 -7.61 -8.67 -13.82
C GLY A 391 -6.80 -7.89 -12.80
N GLY A 392 -7.23 -7.88 -11.54
CA GLY A 392 -6.49 -7.27 -10.43
C GLY A 392 -5.12 -7.92 -10.20
N VAL A 393 -5.04 -9.26 -10.19
CA VAL A 393 -3.75 -9.99 -10.08
C VAL A 393 -2.80 -9.61 -11.20
N LEU A 394 -3.28 -9.58 -12.45
CA LEU A 394 -2.45 -9.21 -13.60
C LEU A 394 -1.95 -7.77 -13.50
N MET A 395 -2.79 -6.82 -13.03
CA MET A 395 -2.37 -5.45 -12.81
C MET A 395 -1.31 -5.36 -11.71
N VAL A 396 -1.50 -6.02 -10.58
CA VAL A 396 -0.49 -6.08 -9.51
C VAL A 396 0.80 -6.71 -10.03
N ALA A 397 0.72 -7.79 -10.80
CA ALA A 397 1.89 -8.41 -11.41
C ALA A 397 2.63 -7.48 -12.38
N VAL A 398 1.90 -6.70 -13.20
CA VAL A 398 2.50 -5.66 -14.06
C VAL A 398 3.13 -4.56 -13.21
N GLY A 399 2.49 -4.16 -12.10
CA GLY A 399 3.00 -3.15 -11.18
C GLY A 399 4.34 -3.50 -10.53
N VAL A 400 4.69 -4.78 -10.43
CA VAL A 400 5.97 -5.22 -9.85
C VAL A 400 7.06 -5.50 -10.90
N LEU A 401 6.78 -5.32 -12.20
CA LEU A 401 7.77 -5.51 -13.26
C LEU A 401 8.92 -4.50 -13.13
N PRO A 402 10.12 -4.83 -13.66
CA PRO A 402 11.25 -3.92 -13.70
C PRO A 402 10.92 -2.63 -14.46
N GLY A 403 11.53 -1.53 -14.04
CA GLY A 403 11.23 -0.19 -14.51
C GLY A 403 10.28 0.54 -13.56
N ALA A 404 10.27 1.86 -13.62
CA ALA A 404 9.38 2.68 -12.82
C ALA A 404 8.57 3.63 -13.70
N SER A 405 7.36 3.98 -13.27
CA SER A 405 6.54 4.99 -13.93
C SER A 405 6.93 6.40 -13.50
N ALA A 406 6.55 7.41 -14.29
CA ALA A 406 6.76 8.81 -13.93
C ALA A 406 6.02 9.18 -12.61
N GLU A 407 4.89 8.54 -12.34
CA GLU A 407 4.11 8.73 -11.12
C GLU A 407 4.87 8.26 -9.86
N ALA A 408 5.81 7.34 -10.01
CA ALA A 408 6.66 6.91 -8.90
C ALA A 408 7.55 8.05 -8.38
N ALA A 409 8.11 8.89 -9.26
CA ALA A 409 8.88 10.08 -8.86
C ALA A 409 7.99 11.11 -8.15
N ILE A 410 6.77 11.30 -8.65
CA ILE A 410 5.80 12.21 -8.05
C ILE A 410 5.39 11.67 -6.67
N ALA A 411 5.18 10.38 -6.53
CA ALA A 411 4.87 9.72 -5.26
C ALA A 411 6.03 9.84 -4.25
N ALA A 412 7.27 9.84 -4.72
CA ALA A 412 8.45 10.04 -3.89
C ALA A 412 8.68 11.50 -3.45
N GLY A 413 7.84 12.43 -3.88
CA GLY A 413 7.90 13.84 -3.47
C GLY A 413 8.33 14.82 -4.56
N SER A 414 8.62 14.36 -5.78
CA SER A 414 8.87 15.26 -6.91
C SER A 414 7.61 16.05 -7.26
N THR A 415 7.65 17.36 -7.10
CA THR A 415 6.51 18.23 -7.38
C THR A 415 6.66 18.81 -8.78
N VAL A 416 6.03 18.21 -9.78
CA VAL A 416 6.01 18.76 -11.15
C VAL A 416 5.07 19.96 -11.19
N SER A 417 5.62 21.11 -11.50
CA SER A 417 4.86 22.35 -11.70
C SER A 417 4.81 22.68 -13.19
N PRO A 418 3.61 22.77 -13.79
CA PRO A 418 3.51 23.29 -15.15
C PRO A 418 3.94 24.74 -15.18
N LEU A 419 4.73 25.09 -16.16
CA LEU A 419 5.20 26.45 -16.39
C LEU A 419 4.61 27.02 -17.66
N GLY A 420 4.63 28.33 -17.77
CA GLY A 420 4.23 29.04 -18.97
C GLY A 420 5.09 30.29 -19.13
N GLY A 421 5.56 30.54 -20.31
CA GLY A 421 6.40 31.70 -20.58
C GLY A 421 7.68 31.33 -21.32
N THR A 422 8.33 32.34 -21.89
CA THR A 422 9.60 32.15 -22.59
C THR A 422 10.71 31.91 -21.60
N ALA A 423 11.53 30.86 -21.83
CA ALA A 423 12.69 30.57 -21.02
C ALA A 423 13.72 31.74 -21.11
N PRO A 424 14.29 32.19 -19.97
CA PRO A 424 15.33 33.18 -19.94
C PRO A 424 16.53 32.78 -20.79
N GLY A 425 17.00 33.69 -21.66
CA GLY A 425 18.12 33.42 -22.55
C GLY A 425 19.45 33.49 -21.84
N PHE A 426 20.36 32.60 -22.21
CA PHE A 426 21.75 32.63 -21.77
C PHE A 426 22.72 32.34 -22.93
N THR A 427 23.96 32.74 -22.74
CA THR A 427 25.11 32.34 -23.59
C THR A 427 26.26 32.05 -22.66
N LEU A 428 26.70 30.79 -22.63
CA LEU A 428 27.72 30.25 -21.73
C LEU A 428 28.68 29.36 -22.50
N THR A 429 29.82 29.02 -21.91
CA THR A 429 30.85 28.17 -22.52
C THR A 429 30.65 26.71 -22.07
N ASN A 430 30.64 25.77 -23.01
CA ASN A 430 30.52 24.35 -22.67
C ASN A 430 31.89 23.72 -22.33
N GLN A 431 31.86 22.42 -21.96
CA GLN A 431 33.06 21.64 -21.64
C GLN A 431 34.09 21.53 -22.76
N ASP A 432 33.71 21.81 -24.00
CA ASP A 432 34.60 21.80 -25.18
C ASP A 432 35.14 23.18 -25.51
N GLY A 433 34.85 24.20 -24.70
CA GLY A 433 35.24 25.57 -24.91
C GLY A 433 34.40 26.36 -25.91
N HIS A 434 33.31 25.78 -26.41
CA HIS A 434 32.42 26.44 -27.37
C HIS A 434 31.32 27.24 -26.67
N GLN A 435 30.91 28.36 -27.31
CA GLN A 435 29.78 29.15 -26.84
C GLN A 435 28.45 28.45 -27.20
N VAL A 436 27.62 28.22 -26.19
CA VAL A 436 26.27 27.67 -26.34
C VAL A 436 25.25 28.69 -25.84
N SER A 437 24.31 29.07 -26.71
CA SER A 437 23.18 29.93 -26.33
C SER A 437 21.89 29.11 -26.32
N LEU A 438 20.95 29.44 -25.42
CA LEU A 438 19.65 28.79 -25.41
C LEU A 438 18.91 28.98 -26.76
N SER A 439 19.11 30.11 -27.43
CA SER A 439 18.53 30.38 -28.75
C SER A 439 19.06 29.44 -29.85
N SER A 440 20.30 28.95 -29.73
CA SER A 440 20.88 27.99 -30.68
C SER A 440 20.29 26.58 -30.57
N LEU A 441 19.54 26.33 -29.51
CA LEU A 441 18.88 25.04 -29.25
C LEU A 441 17.42 25.00 -29.72
N ARG A 442 16.92 26.03 -30.38
CA ARG A 442 15.59 26.07 -30.98
C ARG A 442 15.37 24.85 -31.90
N GLY A 443 14.16 24.28 -31.86
CA GLY A 443 13.84 23.06 -32.59
C GLY A 443 14.23 21.77 -31.87
N LYS A 444 14.80 21.88 -30.65
CA LYS A 444 15.05 20.77 -29.74
C LYS A 444 14.30 21.02 -28.44
N THR A 445 13.81 19.95 -27.80
CA THR A 445 13.41 20.03 -26.40
C THR A 445 14.66 20.10 -25.53
N VAL A 446 14.69 21.00 -24.55
CA VAL A 446 15.85 21.18 -23.66
C VAL A 446 15.47 20.69 -22.26
N VAL A 447 16.30 19.81 -21.72
CA VAL A 447 16.30 19.42 -20.29
C VAL A 447 17.43 20.21 -19.64
N LEU A 448 17.07 21.16 -18.78
CA LEU A 448 18.01 22.08 -18.15
C LEU A 448 18.10 21.77 -16.66
N SER A 449 19.33 21.56 -16.16
CA SER A 449 19.63 21.34 -14.75
C SER A 449 20.76 22.23 -14.24
N PHE A 450 21.04 22.16 -12.94
CA PHE A 450 22.01 23.00 -12.25
C PHE A 450 22.92 22.14 -11.37
N ILE A 451 24.20 21.99 -11.77
CA ILE A 451 25.12 20.98 -11.23
C ILE A 451 26.41 21.67 -10.70
N ASP A 452 26.88 21.21 -9.53
CA ASP A 452 28.19 21.54 -8.97
C ASP A 452 29.24 20.50 -9.42
N PRO A 453 30.31 20.88 -10.14
CA PRO A 453 31.29 19.94 -10.67
C PRO A 453 32.15 19.24 -9.61
N VAL A 454 32.11 19.66 -8.37
CA VAL A 454 32.83 19.02 -7.27
C VAL A 454 31.90 18.40 -6.25
N CYS A 455 30.59 18.34 -6.52
CA CYS A 455 29.62 17.62 -5.71
C CYS A 455 29.88 16.10 -5.80
N THR A 456 29.84 15.43 -4.65
CA THR A 456 29.99 13.97 -4.53
C THR A 456 28.69 13.29 -4.11
N GLY A 457 27.59 14.02 -4.06
CA GLY A 457 26.26 13.55 -3.63
C GLY A 457 25.29 13.44 -4.80
N ASP A 458 24.36 14.37 -4.86
CA ASP A 458 23.19 14.29 -5.73
C ASP A 458 23.47 14.65 -7.18
N CYS A 459 24.40 15.59 -7.45
CA CYS A 459 24.73 16.03 -8.81
C CYS A 459 25.23 14.90 -9.76
N PRO A 460 26.11 13.97 -9.34
CA PRO A 460 26.44 12.80 -10.14
C PRO A 460 25.23 11.94 -10.48
N ILE A 461 24.34 11.71 -9.51
CA ILE A 461 23.13 10.90 -9.69
C ILE A 461 22.21 11.57 -10.71
N GLU A 462 21.95 12.87 -10.58
CA GLU A 462 21.13 13.63 -11.51
C GLU A 462 21.67 13.57 -12.95
N ALA A 463 22.98 13.74 -13.13
CA ALA A 463 23.63 13.63 -14.44
C ALA A 463 23.46 12.23 -15.05
N GLN A 464 23.57 11.16 -14.26
CA GLN A 464 23.36 9.79 -14.70
C GLN A 464 21.88 9.51 -15.04
N GLU A 465 20.94 10.06 -14.29
CA GLU A 465 19.51 9.97 -14.60
C GLU A 465 19.17 10.68 -15.92
N MET A 466 19.75 11.85 -16.17
CA MET A 466 19.63 12.55 -17.45
C MET A 466 20.20 11.71 -18.60
N ARG A 467 21.34 11.05 -18.41
CA ARG A 467 21.94 10.13 -19.39
C ARG A 467 21.02 8.94 -19.68
N ALA A 468 20.53 8.29 -18.64
CA ALA A 468 19.62 7.16 -18.79
C ALA A 468 18.30 7.55 -19.46
N ALA A 469 17.80 8.78 -19.21
CA ALA A 469 16.64 9.32 -19.90
C ALA A 469 16.92 9.55 -21.39
N SER A 470 18.11 10.07 -21.74
CA SER A 470 18.55 10.23 -23.11
C SER A 470 18.59 8.90 -23.87
N ASP A 471 19.11 7.85 -23.24
CA ASP A 471 19.18 6.52 -23.83
C ASP A 471 17.77 5.94 -24.11
N LYS A 472 16.81 6.18 -23.21
CA LYS A 472 15.40 5.78 -23.41
C LYS A 472 14.66 6.63 -24.46
N LEU A 473 15.08 7.88 -24.67
CA LEU A 473 14.53 8.78 -25.69
C LEU A 473 15.08 8.48 -27.09
N GLY A 474 16.24 7.83 -27.21
CA GLY A 474 16.86 7.42 -28.45
C GLY A 474 17.18 8.62 -29.36
N ASN A 475 16.69 8.59 -30.60
CA ASN A 475 16.96 9.63 -31.62
C ASN A 475 16.09 10.90 -31.48
N ALA A 476 15.45 11.14 -30.33
CA ALA A 476 14.65 12.33 -30.11
C ALA A 476 15.54 13.60 -30.21
N ARG A 477 14.98 14.69 -30.73
CA ARG A 477 15.66 16.00 -30.79
C ARG A 477 15.63 16.63 -29.39
N VAL A 478 16.54 16.19 -28.53
CA VAL A 478 16.66 16.67 -27.14
C VAL A 478 18.07 17.17 -26.90
N ALA A 479 18.22 18.23 -26.14
CA ALA A 479 19.48 18.72 -25.62
C ALA A 479 19.45 18.65 -24.09
N PHE A 480 20.47 18.07 -23.49
CA PHE A 480 20.64 18.00 -22.04
C PHE A 480 21.68 19.01 -21.62
N ILE A 481 21.28 19.94 -20.79
CA ILE A 481 22.09 21.12 -20.40
C ILE A 481 22.24 21.12 -18.89
N ALA A 482 23.47 21.14 -18.40
CA ALA A 482 23.77 21.46 -17.02
C ALA A 482 24.44 22.85 -16.96
N VAL A 483 24.01 23.69 -16.02
CA VAL A 483 24.66 24.98 -15.73
C VAL A 483 25.43 24.83 -14.42
N ASN A 484 26.70 25.19 -14.45
CA ASN A 484 27.55 25.17 -13.25
C ASN A 484 27.04 26.15 -12.19
N VAL A 485 26.85 25.64 -10.96
CA VAL A 485 26.45 26.45 -9.78
C VAL A 485 27.62 26.81 -8.87
N ASN A 486 28.83 26.32 -9.14
CA ASN A 486 29.98 26.57 -8.28
C ASN A 486 30.85 27.71 -8.82
N PRO A 487 30.85 28.91 -8.20
CA PRO A 487 31.64 30.03 -8.68
C PRO A 487 33.15 29.84 -8.48
N LEU A 488 33.56 28.87 -7.64
CA LEU A 488 34.97 28.59 -7.37
C LEU A 488 35.57 27.61 -8.40
N TYR A 489 34.77 26.63 -8.85
CA TYR A 489 35.16 25.57 -9.79
C TYR A 489 34.50 25.77 -11.17
N ARG A 490 34.74 26.93 -11.80
CA ARG A 490 34.12 27.34 -13.07
C ARG A 490 35.00 27.19 -14.28
N SER A 491 36.18 26.61 -14.15
CA SER A 491 37.08 26.41 -15.30
C SER A 491 36.57 25.25 -16.18
N VAL A 492 36.81 25.35 -17.49
CA VAL A 492 36.49 24.26 -18.42
C VAL A 492 37.10 22.92 -17.98
N PRO A 493 38.38 22.87 -17.52
CA PRO A 493 38.93 21.62 -16.98
C PRO A 493 38.16 21.02 -15.81
N ALA A 494 37.49 21.82 -14.95
CA ALA A 494 36.68 21.29 -13.86
C ALA A 494 35.42 20.55 -14.38
N LEU A 495 34.80 21.08 -15.44
CA LEU A 495 33.67 20.45 -16.11
C LEU A 495 34.09 19.18 -16.84
N VAL A 496 35.25 19.19 -17.49
CA VAL A 496 35.83 18.02 -18.16
C VAL A 496 36.08 16.90 -17.12
N ALA A 497 36.70 17.24 -15.99
CA ALA A 497 36.97 16.27 -14.91
C ALA A 497 35.69 15.63 -14.38
N PHE A 498 34.60 16.40 -14.18
CA PHE A 498 33.30 15.87 -13.81
C PHE A 498 32.77 14.93 -14.90
N ASN A 499 32.80 15.35 -16.17
CA ASN A 499 32.30 14.52 -17.26
C ASN A 499 33.10 13.21 -17.42
N GLU A 500 34.39 13.21 -17.18
CA GLU A 500 35.25 12.02 -17.18
C GLU A 500 34.91 11.10 -16.01
N ALA A 501 34.76 11.65 -14.80
CA ALA A 501 34.42 10.90 -13.60
C ALA A 501 33.06 10.20 -13.73
N GLU A 502 32.08 10.87 -14.34
CA GLU A 502 30.71 10.39 -14.48
C GLU A 502 30.43 9.67 -15.81
N GLY A 503 31.46 9.47 -16.67
CA GLY A 503 31.33 8.78 -17.95
C GLY A 503 30.43 9.50 -18.97
N LEU A 504 30.37 10.85 -18.90
CA LEU A 504 29.53 11.69 -19.77
C LEU A 504 30.29 12.20 -21.01
N THR A 505 31.58 11.87 -21.13
CA THR A 505 32.38 12.16 -22.27
C THR A 505 31.80 11.65 -23.55
N ASN A 506 31.75 11.80 -24.64
CA ASN A 506 31.14 11.15 -25.82
C ASN A 506 29.60 11.11 -25.85
N TRP A 507 28.94 12.00 -25.12
CA TRP A 507 27.49 12.15 -25.17
C TRP A 507 27.08 13.42 -25.92
N PRO A 508 26.76 13.34 -27.24
CA PRO A 508 26.55 14.50 -28.10
C PRO A 508 25.38 15.41 -27.71
N ALA A 509 24.41 14.89 -26.98
CA ALA A 509 23.25 15.65 -26.49
C ALA A 509 23.56 16.46 -25.23
N TRP A 510 24.70 16.24 -24.59
CA TRP A 510 25.11 16.85 -23.33
C TRP A 510 25.94 18.11 -23.53
N ASN A 511 25.63 19.16 -22.78
CA ASN A 511 26.45 20.34 -22.63
C ASN A 511 26.48 20.78 -21.17
N TYR A 512 27.66 20.70 -20.58
CA TYR A 512 27.89 21.24 -19.24
C TYR A 512 28.48 22.64 -19.38
N LEU A 513 27.75 23.65 -18.91
CA LEU A 513 28.01 25.06 -19.22
C LEU A 513 28.60 25.78 -18.02
N THR A 514 29.59 26.65 -18.33
CA THR A 514 30.22 27.56 -17.37
C THR A 514 30.38 28.95 -17.95
N GLY A 515 30.84 29.91 -17.13
CA GLY A 515 31.06 31.29 -17.54
C GLY A 515 31.75 32.11 -16.47
N THR A 516 31.74 33.42 -16.63
CA THR A 516 32.17 34.35 -15.57
C THR A 516 31.17 34.28 -14.38
N PRO A 517 31.60 34.64 -13.15
CA PRO A 517 30.70 34.69 -12.02
C PRO A 517 29.41 35.48 -12.30
N ALA A 518 29.54 36.64 -12.91
CA ALA A 518 28.38 37.48 -13.25
C ALA A 518 27.43 36.86 -14.29
N GLN A 519 27.96 36.06 -15.23
CA GLN A 519 27.11 35.32 -16.19
C GLN A 519 26.36 34.20 -15.49
N LEU A 520 27.04 33.43 -14.65
CA LEU A 520 26.43 32.32 -13.89
C LEU A 520 25.38 32.84 -12.90
N GLU A 521 25.70 33.87 -12.11
CA GLU A 521 24.79 34.48 -11.15
C GLU A 521 23.52 35.02 -11.85
N ARG A 522 23.65 35.63 -13.03
CA ARG A 522 22.48 36.06 -13.82
C ARG A 522 21.59 34.86 -14.17
N VAL A 523 22.16 33.75 -14.65
CA VAL A 523 21.38 32.57 -15.02
C VAL A 523 20.72 31.95 -13.79
N TRP A 524 21.43 31.86 -12.66
CA TRP A 524 20.82 31.36 -11.41
C TRP A 524 19.63 32.21 -10.97
N ASN A 525 19.79 33.55 -11.02
CA ASN A 525 18.69 34.47 -10.65
C ASN A 525 17.52 34.37 -11.63
N ASP A 526 17.78 34.30 -12.93
CA ASP A 526 16.76 34.21 -13.97
C ASP A 526 15.93 32.91 -13.88
N TYR A 527 16.54 31.83 -13.38
CA TYR A 527 15.90 30.54 -13.18
C TYR A 527 15.52 30.26 -11.70
N GLY A 528 15.70 31.23 -10.82
CA GLY A 528 15.33 31.10 -9.39
C GLY A 528 16.17 30.08 -8.62
N VAL A 529 17.39 29.82 -9.03
CA VAL A 529 18.30 28.89 -8.36
C VAL A 529 19.07 29.61 -7.27
N ALA A 530 18.76 29.30 -6.02
CA ALA A 530 19.51 29.80 -4.88
C ALA A 530 20.84 29.04 -4.78
N VAL A 531 21.94 29.77 -4.68
CA VAL A 531 23.30 29.23 -4.52
C VAL A 531 23.94 29.85 -3.30
N GLU A 532 24.41 29.02 -2.36
CA GLU A 532 25.09 29.47 -1.15
C GLU A 532 26.46 28.80 -1.04
N VAL A 533 27.50 29.63 -1.01
CA VAL A 533 28.87 29.17 -0.84
C VAL A 533 29.15 28.92 0.64
N THR A 534 29.40 27.67 1.01
CA THR A 534 29.69 27.27 2.40
C THR A 534 31.09 27.75 2.83
N LYS A 535 31.21 28.33 4.03
CA LYS A 535 32.50 28.79 4.55
C LYS A 535 33.46 27.61 4.74
N GLY A 536 34.54 27.59 3.96
CA GLY A 536 35.58 26.55 4.05
C GLY A 536 35.29 25.25 3.30
N GLY A 537 34.17 25.18 2.53
CA GLY A 537 33.86 24.05 1.68
C GLY A 537 34.22 24.26 0.22
N SER A 538 34.49 23.19 -0.51
CA SER A 538 34.65 23.21 -1.98
C SER A 538 33.30 23.10 -2.70
N MET A 539 32.32 22.46 -2.12
CA MET A 539 30.97 22.33 -2.63
C MET A 539 30.09 23.52 -2.23
N VAL A 540 29.07 23.80 -3.03
CA VAL A 540 28.05 24.81 -2.73
C VAL A 540 26.72 24.15 -2.37
N SER A 541 25.93 24.82 -1.52
CA SER A 541 24.52 24.44 -1.32
C SER A 541 23.69 25.14 -2.37
N HIS A 542 22.89 24.39 -3.12
CA HIS A 542 22.03 24.95 -4.16
C HIS A 542 20.72 24.19 -4.30
N ALA A 543 19.73 24.84 -4.90
CA ALA A 543 18.53 24.16 -5.35
C ALA A 543 18.82 23.36 -6.63
N GLU A 544 18.16 22.21 -6.79
CA GLU A 544 18.33 21.27 -7.92
C GLU A 544 17.05 21.17 -8.77
N PRO A 545 16.58 22.28 -9.39
CA PRO A 545 15.43 22.21 -10.26
C PRO A 545 15.83 21.70 -11.65
N ILE A 546 15.00 20.81 -12.20
CA ILE A 546 15.03 20.46 -13.62
C ILE A 546 13.94 21.24 -14.34
N TYR A 547 14.28 21.84 -15.47
CA TYR A 547 13.34 22.55 -16.35
C TYR A 547 13.22 21.83 -17.68
N ILE A 548 12.00 21.73 -18.19
CA ILE A 548 11.73 21.32 -19.57
C ILE A 548 11.35 22.54 -20.39
N ILE A 549 12.08 22.73 -21.48
CA ILE A 549 11.87 23.84 -22.43
C ILE A 549 11.52 23.20 -23.78
N ASP A 550 10.40 23.59 -24.36
CA ASP A 550 9.90 23.07 -25.63
C ASP A 550 10.75 23.56 -26.83
N PRO A 551 10.58 22.99 -28.02
CA PRO A 551 11.31 23.41 -29.21
C PRO A 551 11.12 24.90 -29.60
N THR A 552 10.04 25.52 -29.13
CA THR A 552 9.77 26.95 -29.34
C THR A 552 10.45 27.83 -28.28
N GLY A 553 11.06 27.23 -27.25
CA GLY A 553 11.78 27.87 -26.15
C GLY A 553 10.87 28.37 -25.03
N ARG A 554 9.70 27.78 -24.84
CA ARG A 554 8.84 28.03 -23.70
C ARG A 554 9.13 27.00 -22.61
N MET A 555 9.16 27.41 -21.37
CA MET A 555 9.19 26.49 -20.24
C MET A 555 7.83 25.81 -20.12
N THR A 556 7.83 24.47 -20.07
CA THR A 556 6.60 23.67 -19.96
C THR A 556 6.44 23.03 -18.60
N ALA A 557 7.54 22.64 -17.95
CA ALA A 557 7.52 22.00 -16.65
C ALA A 557 8.80 22.29 -15.86
N THR A 558 8.67 22.25 -14.54
CA THR A 558 9.80 22.19 -13.61
C THR A 558 9.47 21.28 -12.43
N TRP A 559 10.49 20.66 -11.87
CA TRP A 559 10.42 19.97 -10.58
C TRP A 559 11.78 19.97 -9.91
N THR A 560 11.79 19.78 -8.60
CA THR A 560 13.02 19.55 -7.85
C THR A 560 13.19 18.06 -7.65
N VAL A 561 14.36 17.52 -7.94
CA VAL A 561 14.68 16.12 -7.66
C VAL A 561 14.81 15.98 -6.14
N SER A 562 13.97 15.13 -5.53
CA SER A 562 14.12 14.76 -4.13
C SER A 562 15.03 13.54 -4.05
N THR A 563 16.33 13.78 -3.96
CA THR A 563 17.30 12.74 -3.65
C THR A 563 17.25 12.52 -2.13
N GLY A 564 16.32 11.67 -1.67
CA GLY A 564 16.35 11.21 -0.29
C GLY A 564 17.66 10.44 -0.04
N SER A 565 18.29 10.68 1.08
CA SER A 565 19.53 10.03 1.54
C SER A 565 19.34 8.52 1.80
N GLY A 566 19.11 7.80 0.76
CA GLY A 566 18.80 6.37 0.70
C GLY A 566 18.21 6.09 -0.66
N SER A 567 19.02 6.25 -1.73
CA SER A 567 18.57 5.97 -3.09
C SER A 567 18.18 4.50 -3.22
N SER A 568 16.89 4.21 -3.13
CA SER A 568 16.42 2.97 -3.71
C SER A 568 16.59 3.08 -5.23
N SER A 569 16.97 1.99 -5.89
CA SER A 569 17.07 1.94 -7.37
C SER A 569 15.76 2.36 -8.06
N VAL A 570 14.65 2.28 -7.34
CA VAL A 570 13.31 2.69 -7.79
C VAL A 570 13.19 4.20 -7.94
N LEU A 571 13.80 5.00 -7.07
CA LEU A 571 13.74 6.46 -7.16
C LEU A 571 14.49 6.97 -8.40
N GLY A 572 15.69 6.47 -8.68
CA GLY A 572 16.43 6.81 -9.90
C GLY A 572 15.68 6.39 -11.17
N GLU A 573 15.12 5.19 -11.22
CA GLU A 573 14.29 4.75 -12.35
C GLU A 573 13.06 5.62 -12.55
N SER A 574 12.44 6.10 -11.49
CA SER A 574 11.24 6.95 -11.55
C SER A 574 11.55 8.37 -12.03
N THR A 575 12.69 8.95 -11.64
CA THR A 575 13.16 10.26 -12.15
C THR A 575 13.44 10.18 -13.65
N VAL A 576 14.13 9.12 -14.07
CA VAL A 576 14.35 8.84 -15.51
C VAL A 576 13.04 8.76 -16.28
N ALA A 577 12.04 8.04 -15.74
CA ALA A 577 10.72 7.93 -16.37
C ALA A 577 9.99 9.28 -16.42
N LEU A 578 10.14 10.12 -15.39
CA LEU A 578 9.57 11.46 -15.35
C LEU A 578 10.18 12.38 -16.41
N ILE A 579 11.51 12.41 -16.52
CA ILE A 579 12.20 13.18 -17.59
C ILE A 579 11.66 12.75 -18.96
N VAL A 580 11.63 11.44 -19.22
CA VAL A 580 11.14 10.91 -20.51
C VAL A 580 9.70 11.32 -20.79
N ALA A 581 8.82 11.25 -19.78
CA ALA A 581 7.41 11.63 -19.93
C ALA A 581 7.25 13.14 -20.24
N GLN A 582 7.96 14.00 -19.51
CA GLN A 582 7.88 15.44 -19.69
C GLN A 582 8.49 15.90 -21.03
N VAL A 583 9.59 15.28 -21.46
CA VAL A 583 10.18 15.54 -22.78
C VAL A 583 9.21 15.17 -23.91
N LYS A 584 8.56 13.99 -23.82
CA LYS A 584 7.56 13.58 -24.81
C LYS A 584 6.32 14.47 -24.84
N ALA A 585 5.92 15.02 -23.70
CA ALA A 585 4.79 15.96 -23.61
C ALA A 585 5.13 17.35 -24.20
N ALA A 586 6.41 17.73 -24.20
CA ALA A 586 6.88 19.02 -24.70
C ALA A 586 7.34 19.00 -26.18
N ALA A 587 7.53 17.80 -26.76
CA ALA A 587 7.97 17.61 -28.16
C ALA A 587 6.80 17.77 -29.14
#